data_9c47c173052be002b5afa813d7abc9a8
#
_entry.id   9c47c173052be002b5afa813d7abc9a8
#
_cell.length_a   1.000
_cell.length_b   1.000
_cell.length_c   1.000
_cell.angle_alpha   90.00
_cell.angle_beta   90.00
_cell.angle_gamma   90.00
#
_symmetry.space_group_name_H-M   'P 1'
#
loop_
_entity.id
_entity.type
_entity.pdbx_description
1 polymer ?
#
loop_
_entity_poly.entity_id
_entity_poly.type
_entity_poly.pdbx_seq_one_letter_code
_entity_poly.pdbx_strand_id
1 'polypeptide(L)'
;MKFPFVLVLLVLSAANVQAASIDEISRLVGDGHWQQARTEIAQESARTNLSFPTRQDLLFQSDRMQRMRLDFSKTREQVFQDARAIVPSLSEEQFSEWEKAGAVEFLEIDGARRYFSKAAANLFRINPEAKALKEKLHPDSGHEALYRVADVRSVIANYDQTSERLNSPRIWRVTYVLSVKPGAVPPGEIIRAWLPFPHAGGRQKSIRLISADPPRFILSDSNAALSSVYLEKPALNNQPTEFKIIFEYTAAAFYQPIDPARVAPVATNDPALMPFLGEEPPHIVFSDEIKQLSQEIVGAETNPCLKARRIFEWVNQHVPWTTAREYSTIECLPQYALAGHHGDCGIKTMTFMTLCRFNGIPARWESGWTTDPVKDMHDWCEIYLAPYGWVPADVTYGLTDSGDEREKWFYLGGIDNGRLVVNTDYGQPLYPAKMFFRSEIVDFQRGEVEWRGGNLYFNQWNYDYNVEEIHSNRQTNSMKSAPE
;
A
#
# COMPACT_ATOMS: atom_id res chain seq x y z
N MET A 1 -75.24 -37.62 16.03
CA MET A 1 -73.94 -37.77 15.41
C MET A 1 -73.10 -36.51 15.75
N LYS A 2 -72.13 -36.61 16.63
CA LYS A 2 -71.23 -35.52 17.02
C LYS A 2 -69.91 -35.77 16.32
N PHE A 3 -69.45 -34.84 15.42
CA PHE A 3 -68.14 -34.87 14.82
C PHE A 3 -67.17 -34.15 15.75
N PRO A 4 -65.97 -34.68 16.03
CA PRO A 4 -64.97 -33.94 16.74
C PRO A 4 -64.13 -33.02 15.77
N PHE A 5 -64.03 -31.76 16.12
CA PHE A 5 -63.09 -30.82 15.52
C PHE A 5 -61.67 -31.18 15.96
N VAL A 6 -60.84 -31.61 15.04
CA VAL A 6 -59.37 -31.74 15.27
C VAL A 6 -58.71 -30.43 14.97
N LEU A 7 -58.25 -29.74 16.02
CA LEU A 7 -57.43 -28.53 15.90
C LEU A 7 -55.96 -28.92 15.60
N VAL A 8 -55.51 -28.74 14.37
CA VAL A 8 -54.11 -28.93 13.99
C VAL A 8 -53.37 -27.68 14.41
N LEU A 9 -52.63 -27.73 15.52
CA LEU A 9 -51.63 -26.72 15.88
C LEU A 9 -50.41 -26.86 14.96
N LEU A 10 -50.26 -25.95 14.01
CA LEU A 10 -49.00 -25.73 13.30
C LEU A 10 -48.02 -25.10 14.28
N VAL A 11 -47.11 -25.89 14.84
CA VAL A 11 -45.92 -25.40 15.55
C VAL A 11 -44.94 -24.92 14.49
N LEU A 12 -44.97 -23.63 14.23
CA LEU A 12 -43.86 -22.96 13.52
C LEU A 12 -42.63 -23.05 14.45
N SER A 13 -41.74 -23.99 14.20
CA SER A 13 -40.41 -23.98 14.76
C SER A 13 -39.71 -22.73 14.21
N ALA A 14 -39.61 -21.68 15.01
CA ALA A 14 -38.66 -20.61 14.77
C ALA A 14 -37.26 -21.26 14.84
N ALA A 15 -36.68 -21.57 13.69
CA ALA A 15 -35.26 -21.88 13.64
C ALA A 15 -34.55 -20.68 14.26
N ASN A 16 -33.82 -20.90 15.35
CA ASN A 16 -32.86 -19.92 15.84
C ASN A 16 -31.83 -19.72 14.72
N VAL A 17 -32.03 -18.73 13.86
CA VAL A 17 -31.03 -18.29 12.91
C VAL A 17 -29.94 -17.68 13.78
N GLN A 18 -28.87 -18.44 13.97
CA GLN A 18 -27.67 -17.92 14.65
C GLN A 18 -27.18 -16.75 13.85
N ALA A 19 -26.96 -15.60 14.52
CA ALA A 19 -26.45 -14.39 13.88
C ALA A 19 -25.10 -14.65 13.20
N ALA A 20 -24.96 -14.22 11.97
CA ALA A 20 -23.67 -14.31 11.27
C ALA A 20 -22.65 -13.42 11.96
N SER A 21 -21.43 -13.93 12.15
CA SER A 21 -20.33 -13.11 12.67
C SER A 21 -19.87 -12.09 11.62
N ILE A 22 -19.21 -11.00 12.06
CA ILE A 22 -18.57 -10.03 11.14
C ILE A 22 -17.59 -10.75 10.21
N ASP A 23 -16.82 -11.71 10.72
CA ASP A 23 -15.88 -12.52 9.94
C ASP A 23 -16.57 -13.34 8.85
N GLU A 24 -17.73 -13.92 9.16
CA GLU A 24 -18.50 -14.66 8.17
C GLU A 24 -19.06 -13.73 7.09
N ILE A 25 -19.57 -12.56 7.47
CA ILE A 25 -20.01 -11.54 6.52
C ILE A 25 -18.83 -11.06 5.66
N SER A 26 -17.67 -10.82 6.26
CA SER A 26 -16.45 -10.41 5.53
C SER A 26 -16.03 -11.46 4.50
N ARG A 27 -16.08 -12.74 4.89
CA ARG A 27 -15.80 -13.86 3.99
C ARG A 27 -16.79 -13.93 2.82
N LEU A 28 -18.10 -13.83 3.11
CA LEU A 28 -19.13 -13.80 2.05
C LEU A 28 -18.92 -12.66 1.05
N VAL A 29 -18.50 -11.47 1.53
CA VAL A 29 -18.16 -10.33 0.68
C VAL A 29 -16.91 -10.63 -0.16
N GLY A 30 -15.86 -11.19 0.46
CA GLY A 30 -14.60 -11.55 -0.21
C GLY A 30 -14.80 -12.60 -1.29
N ASP A 31 -15.61 -13.62 -1.01
CA ASP A 31 -15.94 -14.73 -1.91
C ASP A 31 -16.93 -14.35 -3.02
N GLY A 32 -17.51 -13.15 -3.01
CA GLY A 32 -18.47 -12.69 -4.01
C GLY A 32 -19.92 -13.13 -3.80
N HIS A 33 -20.26 -13.71 -2.63
CA HIS A 33 -21.62 -14.08 -2.25
C HIS A 33 -22.41 -12.86 -1.72
N TRP A 34 -22.52 -11.83 -2.55
CA TRP A 34 -23.01 -10.51 -2.11
C TRP A 34 -24.50 -10.46 -1.79
N GLN A 35 -25.34 -11.27 -2.44
CA GLN A 35 -26.75 -11.33 -2.08
C GLN A 35 -26.94 -11.88 -0.66
N GLN A 36 -26.20 -12.93 -0.32
CA GLN A 36 -26.20 -13.49 1.02
C GLN A 36 -25.62 -12.49 2.03
N ALA A 37 -24.45 -11.90 1.74
CA ALA A 37 -23.84 -10.90 2.60
C ALA A 37 -24.79 -9.74 2.92
N ARG A 38 -25.53 -9.21 1.93
CA ARG A 38 -26.53 -8.14 2.16
C ARG A 38 -27.66 -8.59 3.08
N THR A 39 -28.10 -9.84 2.94
CA THR A 39 -29.15 -10.39 3.79
C THR A 39 -28.68 -10.46 5.24
N GLU A 40 -27.47 -10.99 5.49
CA GLU A 40 -26.89 -11.07 6.82
C GLU A 40 -26.63 -9.67 7.42
N ILE A 41 -26.08 -8.74 6.64
CA ILE A 41 -25.89 -7.35 7.07
C ILE A 41 -27.23 -6.70 7.47
N ALA A 42 -28.29 -6.91 6.69
CA ALA A 42 -29.60 -6.34 7.00
C ALA A 42 -30.18 -6.93 8.28
N GLN A 43 -30.07 -8.25 8.49
CA GLN A 43 -30.52 -8.93 9.69
C GLN A 43 -29.76 -8.45 10.93
N GLU A 44 -28.43 -8.41 10.86
CA GLU A 44 -27.59 -7.93 11.96
C GLU A 44 -27.87 -6.45 12.27
N SER A 45 -27.98 -5.60 11.23
CA SER A 45 -28.24 -4.16 11.40
C SER A 45 -29.60 -3.84 12.03
N ALA A 46 -30.58 -4.76 11.93
CA ALA A 46 -31.88 -4.62 12.56
C ALA A 46 -31.86 -4.84 14.08
N ARG A 47 -30.79 -5.36 14.66
CA ARG A 47 -30.67 -5.60 16.10
C ARG A 47 -30.52 -4.29 16.86
N THR A 48 -31.27 -4.17 17.97
CA THR A 48 -31.36 -2.93 18.75
C THR A 48 -30.10 -2.64 19.62
N ASN A 49 -29.31 -3.67 19.94
CA ASN A 49 -28.19 -3.63 20.91
C ASN A 49 -26.82 -3.74 20.25
N LEU A 50 -26.68 -3.34 18.98
CA LEU A 50 -25.37 -3.35 18.34
C LEU A 50 -24.44 -2.31 18.98
N SER A 51 -23.20 -2.76 19.25
CA SER A 51 -22.13 -1.85 19.62
C SER A 51 -21.80 -0.89 18.48
N PHE A 52 -21.26 0.29 18.81
CA PHE A 52 -20.81 1.24 17.77
C PHE A 52 -19.77 0.61 16.81
N PRO A 53 -18.73 -0.09 17.28
CA PRO A 53 -17.78 -0.78 16.38
C PRO A 53 -18.48 -1.77 15.43
N THR A 54 -19.30 -2.67 15.95
CA THR A 54 -20.02 -3.64 15.10
C THR A 54 -20.87 -2.97 14.02
N ARG A 55 -21.51 -1.86 14.35
CA ARG A 55 -22.27 -1.09 13.35
C ARG A 55 -21.35 -0.50 12.27
N GLN A 56 -20.17 0.00 12.63
CA GLN A 56 -19.19 0.50 11.67
C GLN A 56 -18.66 -0.62 10.77
N ASP A 57 -18.41 -1.82 11.32
CA ASP A 57 -17.97 -2.97 10.55
C ASP A 57 -19.02 -3.42 9.52
N LEU A 58 -20.31 -3.48 9.90
CA LEU A 58 -21.39 -3.79 8.96
C LEU A 58 -21.51 -2.75 7.84
N LEU A 59 -21.38 -1.46 8.17
CA LEU A 59 -21.37 -0.38 7.19
C LEU A 59 -20.16 -0.51 6.26
N PHE A 60 -18.99 -0.82 6.82
CA PHE A 60 -17.79 -1.05 6.03
C PHE A 60 -17.93 -2.21 5.06
N GLN A 61 -18.48 -3.36 5.48
CA GLN A 61 -18.70 -4.48 4.57
C GLN A 61 -19.66 -4.13 3.43
N SER A 62 -20.70 -3.33 3.69
CA SER A 62 -21.58 -2.81 2.64
C SER A 62 -20.85 -1.91 1.65
N ASP A 63 -19.98 -1.02 2.14
CA ASP A 63 -19.15 -0.14 1.32
C ASP A 63 -18.08 -0.93 0.57
N ARG A 64 -17.45 -1.93 1.21
CA ARG A 64 -16.45 -2.81 0.60
C ARG A 64 -16.98 -3.50 -0.67
N MET A 65 -18.22 -3.97 -0.68
CA MET A 65 -18.85 -4.49 -1.90
C MET A 65 -18.91 -3.45 -3.03
N GLN A 66 -19.15 -2.16 -2.70
CA GLN A 66 -19.14 -1.10 -3.71
C GLN A 66 -17.72 -0.82 -4.23
N ARG A 67 -16.72 -0.80 -3.35
CA ARG A 67 -15.30 -0.65 -3.71
C ARG A 67 -14.84 -1.79 -4.63
N MET A 68 -15.13 -3.04 -4.26
CA MET A 68 -14.83 -4.22 -5.06
C MET A 68 -15.51 -4.18 -6.43
N ARG A 69 -16.70 -3.56 -6.56
CA ARG A 69 -17.37 -3.37 -7.85
C ARG A 69 -16.60 -2.40 -8.75
N LEU A 70 -15.92 -1.41 -8.19
CA LEU A 70 -15.06 -0.50 -8.96
C LEU A 70 -13.80 -1.23 -9.44
N ASP A 71 -13.21 -2.08 -8.60
CA ASP A 71 -12.07 -2.90 -8.96
C ASP A 71 -12.43 -3.93 -10.04
N PHE A 72 -13.51 -4.70 -9.85
CA PHE A 72 -13.98 -5.74 -10.77
C PHE A 72 -15.05 -5.20 -11.73
N SER A 73 -14.68 -4.20 -12.52
CA SER A 73 -15.61 -3.45 -13.37
C SER A 73 -15.72 -3.98 -14.79
N LYS A 74 -14.84 -4.91 -15.22
CA LYS A 74 -14.78 -5.37 -16.62
C LYS A 74 -15.46 -6.72 -16.85
N THR A 75 -15.89 -6.92 -18.10
CA THR A 75 -16.27 -8.23 -18.63
C THR A 75 -15.05 -8.92 -19.23
N ARG A 76 -15.14 -10.24 -19.46
CA ARG A 76 -14.09 -11.02 -20.12
C ARG A 76 -13.72 -10.42 -21.47
N GLU A 77 -14.73 -10.09 -22.28
CA GLU A 77 -14.53 -9.51 -23.61
C GLU A 77 -13.74 -8.19 -23.54
N GLN A 78 -14.07 -7.31 -22.59
CA GLN A 78 -13.35 -6.04 -22.41
C GLN A 78 -11.89 -6.28 -22.05
N VAL A 79 -11.58 -7.26 -21.17
CA VAL A 79 -10.20 -7.58 -20.80
C VAL A 79 -9.44 -8.17 -21.99
N PHE A 80 -10.06 -9.03 -22.77
CA PHE A 80 -9.48 -9.57 -24.00
C PHE A 80 -9.15 -8.48 -25.02
N GLN A 81 -10.07 -7.52 -25.24
CA GLN A 81 -9.83 -6.39 -26.15
C GLN A 81 -8.71 -5.48 -25.62
N ASP A 82 -8.66 -5.22 -24.31
CA ASP A 82 -7.55 -4.47 -23.70
C ASP A 82 -6.20 -5.19 -23.88
N ALA A 83 -6.19 -6.52 -23.73
CA ALA A 83 -4.99 -7.33 -23.95
C ALA A 83 -4.55 -7.30 -25.41
N ARG A 84 -5.49 -7.35 -26.35
CA ARG A 84 -5.20 -7.18 -27.80
C ARG A 84 -4.74 -5.77 -28.17
N ALA A 85 -5.15 -4.76 -27.44
CA ALA A 85 -4.58 -3.42 -27.64
C ALA A 85 -3.08 -3.36 -27.31
N ILE A 86 -2.60 -4.22 -26.40
CA ILE A 86 -1.18 -4.34 -26.05
C ILE A 86 -0.45 -5.29 -27.02
N VAL A 87 -1.06 -6.46 -27.33
CA VAL A 87 -0.53 -7.47 -28.24
C VAL A 87 -1.57 -7.80 -29.32
N PRO A 88 -1.56 -7.10 -30.47
CA PRO A 88 -2.62 -7.24 -31.50
C PRO A 88 -2.76 -8.65 -32.08
N SER A 89 -1.69 -9.46 -32.05
CA SER A 89 -1.67 -10.84 -32.54
C SER A 89 -2.23 -11.85 -31.55
N LEU A 90 -2.64 -11.44 -30.34
CA LEU A 90 -3.16 -12.35 -29.31
C LEU A 90 -4.44 -13.05 -29.80
N SER A 91 -4.42 -14.39 -29.80
CA SER A 91 -5.59 -15.20 -30.16
C SER A 91 -6.50 -15.45 -28.93
N GLU A 92 -7.75 -15.82 -29.21
CA GLU A 92 -8.73 -16.19 -28.18
C GLU A 92 -8.30 -17.45 -27.42
N GLU A 93 -7.68 -18.40 -28.14
CA GLU A 93 -7.18 -19.65 -27.56
C GLU A 93 -6.05 -19.39 -26.55
N GLN A 94 -5.06 -18.57 -26.93
CA GLN A 94 -3.95 -18.18 -26.03
C GLN A 94 -4.47 -17.46 -24.80
N PHE A 95 -5.39 -16.49 -24.98
CA PHE A 95 -5.97 -15.77 -23.85
C PHE A 95 -6.72 -16.72 -22.90
N SER A 96 -7.50 -17.65 -23.45
CA SER A 96 -8.24 -18.64 -22.67
C SER A 96 -7.33 -19.62 -21.90
N GLU A 97 -6.18 -19.99 -22.46
CA GLU A 97 -5.18 -20.80 -21.78
C GLU A 97 -4.56 -20.06 -20.60
N TRP A 98 -4.19 -18.79 -20.79
CA TRP A 98 -3.61 -17.98 -19.73
C TRP A 98 -4.63 -17.61 -18.62
N GLU A 99 -5.90 -17.41 -19.00
CA GLU A 99 -6.99 -17.24 -18.04
C GLU A 99 -7.18 -18.49 -17.17
N LYS A 100 -7.19 -19.69 -17.79
CA LYS A 100 -7.28 -20.97 -17.06
C LYS A 100 -6.05 -21.20 -16.15
N ALA A 101 -4.89 -20.71 -16.55
CA ALA A 101 -3.68 -20.76 -15.74
C ALA A 101 -3.65 -19.74 -14.57
N GLY A 102 -4.74 -18.94 -14.37
CA GLY A 102 -4.85 -17.99 -13.28
C GLY A 102 -4.17 -16.64 -13.52
N ALA A 103 -3.69 -16.36 -14.75
CA ALA A 103 -2.99 -15.12 -15.05
C ALA A 103 -3.91 -13.92 -15.28
N VAL A 104 -5.22 -14.11 -15.26
CA VAL A 104 -6.24 -13.08 -15.46
C VAL A 104 -7.14 -13.04 -14.23
N GLU A 105 -6.99 -12.02 -13.40
CA GLU A 105 -7.73 -11.90 -12.13
C GLU A 105 -9.21 -11.61 -12.38
N PHE A 106 -10.07 -12.38 -11.73
CA PHE A 106 -11.51 -12.20 -11.71
C PHE A 106 -12.11 -12.55 -10.35
N LEU A 107 -13.33 -12.09 -10.10
CA LEU A 107 -14.18 -12.47 -8.99
C LEU A 107 -15.53 -12.95 -9.52
N GLU A 108 -16.03 -14.07 -9.00
CA GLU A 108 -17.37 -14.54 -9.30
C GLU A 108 -18.37 -13.92 -8.32
N ILE A 109 -19.11 -12.90 -8.77
CA ILE A 109 -20.05 -12.15 -7.95
C ILE A 109 -21.46 -12.64 -8.22
N ASP A 110 -22.09 -13.31 -7.24
CA ASP A 110 -23.44 -13.87 -7.33
C ASP A 110 -23.64 -14.72 -8.62
N GLY A 111 -22.62 -15.52 -8.98
CA GLY A 111 -22.61 -16.40 -10.15
C GLY A 111 -22.22 -15.71 -11.49
N ALA A 112 -21.85 -14.46 -11.47
CA ALA A 112 -21.38 -13.73 -12.64
C ALA A 112 -19.91 -13.35 -12.51
N ARG A 113 -19.07 -13.78 -13.47
CA ARG A 113 -17.65 -13.36 -13.49
C ARG A 113 -17.50 -11.90 -13.83
N ARG A 114 -16.70 -11.21 -13.01
CA ARG A 114 -16.24 -9.86 -13.18
C ARG A 114 -14.73 -9.81 -13.07
N TYR A 115 -14.10 -9.09 -13.98
CA TYR A 115 -12.65 -9.06 -14.11
C TYR A 115 -12.09 -7.78 -13.54
N PHE A 116 -10.90 -7.90 -12.93
CA PHE A 116 -10.18 -6.77 -12.42
C PHE A 116 -9.89 -5.74 -13.53
N SER A 117 -10.06 -4.47 -13.22
CA SER A 117 -9.93 -3.38 -14.20
C SER A 117 -8.54 -3.30 -14.87
N LYS A 118 -7.51 -3.82 -14.19
CA LYS A 118 -6.12 -3.88 -14.68
C LYS A 118 -5.65 -5.29 -15.09
N ALA A 119 -6.56 -6.27 -15.14
CA ALA A 119 -6.22 -7.66 -15.43
C ALA A 119 -5.44 -7.82 -16.74
N ALA A 120 -5.79 -7.09 -17.80
CA ALA A 120 -5.06 -7.13 -19.08
C ALA A 120 -3.61 -6.66 -18.96
N ALA A 121 -3.36 -5.57 -18.24
CA ALA A 121 -2.00 -5.07 -18.02
C ALA A 121 -1.18 -6.01 -17.12
N ASN A 122 -1.82 -6.60 -16.11
CA ASN A 122 -1.19 -7.54 -15.18
C ASN A 122 -0.86 -8.87 -15.86
N LEU A 123 -1.69 -9.36 -16.78
CA LEU A 123 -1.42 -10.57 -17.57
C LEU A 123 0.00 -10.58 -18.15
N PHE A 124 0.43 -9.44 -18.73
CA PHE A 124 1.76 -9.29 -19.34
C PHE A 124 2.91 -9.08 -18.32
N ARG A 125 2.63 -9.21 -17.05
CA ARG A 125 3.60 -9.20 -15.96
C ARG A 125 3.66 -10.54 -15.22
N ILE A 126 2.51 -11.22 -15.15
CA ILE A 126 2.33 -12.49 -14.43
C ILE A 126 2.71 -13.68 -15.32
N ASN A 127 2.21 -13.72 -16.56
CA ASN A 127 2.44 -14.86 -17.47
C ASN A 127 3.72 -14.66 -18.27
N PRO A 128 4.71 -15.59 -18.20
CA PRO A 128 6.00 -15.45 -18.89
C PRO A 128 5.89 -15.37 -20.42
N GLU A 129 4.97 -16.12 -21.03
CA GLU A 129 4.78 -16.13 -22.49
C GLU A 129 4.17 -14.81 -22.96
N ALA A 130 3.14 -14.31 -22.24
CA ALA A 130 2.53 -13.02 -22.50
C ALA A 130 3.57 -11.89 -22.35
N LYS A 131 4.38 -11.93 -21.29
CA LYS A 131 5.49 -11.00 -21.06
C LYS A 131 6.46 -10.97 -22.23
N ALA A 132 6.93 -12.14 -22.67
CA ALA A 132 7.86 -12.25 -23.79
C ALA A 132 7.28 -11.70 -25.10
N LEU A 133 5.97 -11.93 -25.37
CA LEU A 133 5.29 -11.35 -26.53
C LEU A 133 5.21 -9.82 -26.46
N LYS A 134 4.89 -9.27 -25.29
CA LYS A 134 4.85 -7.82 -25.09
C LYS A 134 6.24 -7.20 -25.25
N GLU A 135 7.27 -7.77 -24.63
CA GLU A 135 8.64 -7.26 -24.69
C GLU A 135 9.20 -7.26 -26.12
N LYS A 136 8.84 -8.25 -26.94
CA LYS A 136 9.20 -8.28 -28.35
C LYS A 136 8.60 -7.12 -29.16
N LEU A 137 7.38 -6.69 -28.80
CA LEU A 137 6.68 -5.59 -29.49
C LEU A 137 7.04 -4.23 -28.91
N HIS A 138 7.25 -4.17 -27.61
CA HIS A 138 7.48 -2.96 -26.82
C HIS A 138 8.69 -3.19 -25.89
N PRO A 139 9.91 -3.21 -26.42
CA PRO A 139 11.11 -3.43 -25.61
C PRO A 139 11.27 -2.28 -24.60
N ASP A 140 11.59 -2.64 -23.36
CA ASP A 140 11.94 -1.66 -22.34
C ASP A 140 13.27 -0.99 -22.67
N SER A 141 13.35 0.33 -22.52
CA SER A 141 14.59 1.07 -22.73
C SER A 141 15.65 0.80 -21.66
N GLY A 142 15.26 0.24 -20.51
CA GLY A 142 16.13 0.04 -19.36
C GLY A 142 16.60 1.37 -18.68
N HIS A 143 16.09 2.51 -19.13
CA HIS A 143 16.54 3.83 -18.66
C HIS A 143 16.36 4.01 -17.15
N GLU A 144 15.24 3.58 -16.61
CA GLU A 144 14.97 3.66 -15.16
C GLU A 144 15.94 2.80 -14.35
N ALA A 145 16.21 1.56 -14.81
CA ALA A 145 17.16 0.68 -14.16
C ALA A 145 18.58 1.25 -14.17
N LEU A 146 19.03 1.82 -15.30
CA LEU A 146 20.34 2.46 -15.42
C LEU A 146 20.49 3.70 -14.53
N TYR A 147 19.45 4.52 -14.45
CA TYR A 147 19.42 5.68 -13.55
C TYR A 147 19.55 5.25 -12.08
N ARG A 148 18.79 4.25 -11.67
CA ARG A 148 18.80 3.71 -10.32
C ARG A 148 20.16 3.15 -9.93
N VAL A 149 20.84 2.44 -10.84
CA VAL A 149 22.21 1.95 -10.62
C VAL A 149 23.19 3.09 -10.40
N ALA A 150 23.07 4.17 -11.16
CA ALA A 150 23.96 5.35 -11.04
C ALA A 150 23.76 6.07 -9.69
N ASP A 151 22.52 6.19 -9.24
CA ASP A 151 22.19 6.80 -7.94
C ASP A 151 22.72 5.95 -6.78
N VAL A 152 22.51 4.63 -6.81
CA VAL A 152 23.05 3.66 -5.84
C VAL A 152 24.57 3.78 -5.73
N ARG A 153 25.29 3.84 -6.86
CA ARG A 153 26.75 4.02 -6.89
C ARG A 153 27.18 5.33 -6.22
N SER A 154 26.45 6.40 -6.48
CA SER A 154 26.73 7.70 -5.86
C SER A 154 26.57 7.65 -4.34
N VAL A 155 25.51 7.03 -3.83
CA VAL A 155 25.27 6.89 -2.40
C VAL A 155 26.35 6.04 -1.72
N ILE A 156 26.74 4.93 -2.34
CA ILE A 156 27.83 4.06 -1.83
C ILE A 156 29.18 4.81 -1.82
N ALA A 157 29.51 5.52 -2.90
CA ALA A 157 30.74 6.28 -3.01
C ALA A 157 30.83 7.40 -1.96
N ASN A 158 29.71 8.09 -1.68
CA ASN A 158 29.65 9.10 -0.62
C ASN A 158 29.84 8.47 0.77
N TYR A 159 29.26 7.30 1.04
CA TYR A 159 29.52 6.56 2.27
C TYR A 159 31.00 6.19 2.40
N ASP A 160 31.63 5.67 1.37
CA ASP A 160 33.06 5.28 1.37
C ASP A 160 33.98 6.47 1.70
N GLN A 161 33.60 7.68 1.30
CA GLN A 161 34.36 8.90 1.59
C GLN A 161 34.15 9.46 3.00
N THR A 162 32.94 9.35 3.54
CA THR A 162 32.53 10.04 4.77
C THR A 162 32.29 9.12 5.95
N SER A 163 32.03 7.83 5.72
CA SER A 163 31.50 6.86 6.67
C SER A 163 30.13 7.26 7.29
N GLU A 164 29.46 8.25 6.69
CA GLU A 164 28.14 8.70 7.14
C GLU A 164 27.04 7.86 6.50
N ARG A 165 26.22 7.23 7.33
CA ARG A 165 25.06 6.43 6.85
C ARG A 165 24.03 7.27 6.13
N LEU A 166 23.79 8.51 6.63
CA LEU A 166 22.93 9.50 6.01
C LEU A 166 23.78 10.42 5.14
N ASN A 167 23.60 10.33 3.85
CA ASN A 167 24.39 11.11 2.90
C ASN A 167 23.56 11.59 1.69
N SER A 168 24.17 12.31 0.79
CA SER A 168 23.56 12.78 -0.46
C SER A 168 22.20 13.50 -0.26
N PRO A 169 22.07 14.48 0.64
CA PRO A 169 20.79 15.13 0.89
C PRO A 169 20.32 15.93 -0.33
N ARG A 170 19.02 15.84 -0.63
CA ARG A 170 18.32 16.63 -1.67
C ARG A 170 17.16 17.40 -1.03
N ILE A 171 16.87 18.58 -1.56
CA ILE A 171 15.74 19.40 -1.10
C ILE A 171 14.63 19.32 -2.12
N TRP A 172 13.46 18.95 -1.65
CA TRP A 172 12.27 18.78 -2.48
C TRP A 172 11.22 19.82 -2.14
N ARG A 173 10.56 20.38 -3.15
CA ARG A 173 9.33 21.16 -3.02
C ARG A 173 8.20 20.36 -3.66
N VAL A 174 7.11 20.21 -2.92
CA VAL A 174 5.92 19.54 -3.39
C VAL A 174 4.75 20.52 -3.40
N THR A 175 4.03 20.55 -4.52
CA THR A 175 2.70 21.11 -4.62
C THR A 175 1.71 19.95 -4.72
N TYR A 176 0.80 19.85 -3.76
CA TYR A 176 -0.23 18.80 -3.72
C TYR A 176 -1.62 19.44 -3.79
N VAL A 177 -2.49 18.90 -4.67
CA VAL A 177 -3.87 19.34 -4.86
C VAL A 177 -4.80 18.14 -4.73
N LEU A 178 -5.83 18.25 -3.89
CA LEU A 178 -6.93 17.30 -3.80
C LEU A 178 -8.21 18.02 -4.23
N SER A 179 -8.96 17.47 -5.18
CA SER A 179 -10.12 18.10 -5.81
C SER A 179 -11.35 17.20 -5.71
N VAL A 180 -12.31 17.59 -4.87
CA VAL A 180 -13.59 16.88 -4.72
C VAL A 180 -14.49 17.22 -5.90
N LYS A 181 -15.04 16.18 -6.56
CA LYS A 181 -15.84 16.33 -7.78
C LYS A 181 -17.13 17.12 -7.55
N PRO A 182 -17.62 17.88 -8.56
CA PRO A 182 -18.91 18.54 -8.48
C PRO A 182 -20.03 17.55 -8.14
N GLY A 183 -20.91 17.93 -7.22
CA GLY A 183 -22.07 17.12 -6.82
C GLY A 183 -21.76 15.93 -5.91
N ALA A 184 -20.50 15.64 -5.57
CA ALA A 184 -20.15 14.60 -4.61
C ALA A 184 -20.62 14.95 -3.17
N VAL A 185 -20.69 16.25 -2.87
CA VAL A 185 -21.19 16.79 -1.60
C VAL A 185 -22.20 17.89 -1.89
N PRO A 186 -23.33 17.98 -1.15
CA PRO A 186 -24.28 19.07 -1.32
C PRO A 186 -23.63 20.44 -1.10
N PRO A 187 -23.98 21.47 -1.91
CA PRO A 187 -23.38 22.80 -1.79
C PRO A 187 -23.52 23.40 -0.39
N GLY A 188 -22.43 23.98 0.13
CA GLY A 188 -22.36 24.61 1.46
C GLY A 188 -22.06 23.64 2.60
N GLU A 189 -22.14 22.32 2.41
CA GLU A 189 -21.72 21.34 3.40
C GLU A 189 -20.20 21.35 3.55
N ILE A 190 -19.72 21.17 4.78
CA ILE A 190 -18.29 21.17 5.06
C ILE A 190 -17.65 19.85 4.62
N ILE A 191 -16.70 19.95 3.72
CA ILE A 191 -15.78 18.88 3.35
C ILE A 191 -14.56 18.95 4.27
N ARG A 192 -14.15 17.81 4.78
CA ARG A 192 -12.94 17.61 5.58
C ARG A 192 -11.96 16.80 4.76
N ALA A 193 -10.74 17.28 4.64
CA ALA A 193 -9.68 16.64 3.87
C ALA A 193 -8.41 16.52 4.70
N TRP A 194 -7.77 15.37 4.62
CA TRP A 194 -6.42 15.09 5.13
C TRP A 194 -5.51 14.90 3.93
N LEU A 195 -4.50 15.73 3.81
CA LEU A 195 -3.53 15.66 2.72
C LEU A 195 -2.22 15.12 3.26
N PRO A 196 -1.52 14.24 2.50
CA PRO A 196 -0.25 13.66 2.94
C PRO A 196 0.81 14.74 3.15
N PHE A 197 1.62 14.58 4.19
CA PHE A 197 2.65 15.52 4.58
C PHE A 197 3.92 14.77 5.03
N PRO A 198 5.13 15.32 4.87
CA PRO A 198 6.35 14.65 5.28
C PRO A 198 6.36 14.29 6.77
N HIS A 199 6.66 13.03 7.09
CA HIS A 199 6.91 12.60 8.46
C HIS A 199 8.28 13.10 8.93
N ALA A 200 8.36 13.72 10.09
CA ALA A 200 9.61 14.23 10.65
C ALA A 200 10.46 13.11 11.27
N GLY A 201 11.74 13.08 10.97
CA GLY A 201 12.68 12.16 11.61
C GLY A 201 13.54 11.36 10.65
N GLY A 202 14.50 10.62 11.19
CA GLY A 202 15.37 9.74 10.42
C GLY A 202 16.04 10.44 9.24
N ARG A 203 15.61 10.09 8.05
CA ARG A 203 16.13 10.56 6.76
C ARG A 203 15.50 11.86 6.27
N GLN A 204 14.40 12.34 6.88
CA GLN A 204 13.67 13.56 6.51
C GLN A 204 13.84 14.65 7.54
N LYS A 205 14.27 15.84 7.09
CA LYS A 205 14.54 17.00 7.94
C LYS A 205 14.09 18.29 7.25
N SER A 206 14.17 19.40 8.00
CA SER A 206 13.88 20.75 7.46
C SER A 206 12.51 20.85 6.80
N ILE A 207 11.51 20.18 7.36
CA ILE A 207 10.15 20.14 6.84
C ILE A 207 9.47 21.49 7.07
N ARG A 208 8.91 22.09 6.02
CA ARG A 208 8.20 23.38 6.09
C ARG A 208 6.94 23.33 5.24
N LEU A 209 5.79 23.60 5.84
CA LEU A 209 4.58 23.94 5.11
C LEU A 209 4.71 25.40 4.62
N ILE A 210 4.76 25.58 3.31
CA ILE A 210 4.94 26.91 2.68
C ILE A 210 3.60 27.63 2.54
N SER A 211 2.56 26.91 2.12
CA SER A 211 1.21 27.44 1.99
C SER A 211 0.16 26.34 2.10
N ALA A 212 -1.05 26.73 2.52
CA ALA A 212 -2.23 25.89 2.50
C ALA A 212 -3.44 26.70 1.99
N ASP A 213 -4.31 26.07 1.21
CA ASP A 213 -5.59 26.59 0.79
C ASP A 213 -6.70 25.56 1.12
N PRO A 214 -7.58 25.87 2.07
CA PRO A 214 -7.72 27.13 2.84
C PRO A 214 -6.54 27.35 3.81
N PRO A 215 -6.30 28.64 4.24
CA PRO A 215 -5.14 28.98 5.05
C PRO A 215 -5.22 28.49 6.51
N ARG A 216 -6.41 28.09 6.97
CA ARG A 216 -6.60 27.46 8.29
C ARG A 216 -6.41 25.96 8.16
N PHE A 217 -5.47 25.41 8.90
CA PHE A 217 -5.11 23.99 8.85
C PHE A 217 -4.76 23.46 10.25
N ILE A 218 -4.72 22.13 10.37
CA ILE A 218 -4.16 21.44 11.53
C ILE A 218 -3.11 20.45 11.01
N LEU A 219 -1.90 20.48 11.57
CA LEU A 219 -0.90 19.47 11.34
C LEU A 219 -1.12 18.30 12.29
N SER A 220 -0.88 17.08 11.82
CA SER A 220 -0.77 15.92 12.71
C SER A 220 0.37 16.13 13.72
N ASP A 221 0.27 15.47 14.86
CA ASP A 221 1.37 15.44 15.83
C ASP A 221 2.63 14.85 15.14
N SER A 222 3.80 15.38 15.53
CA SER A 222 5.09 14.90 14.98
C SER A 222 5.38 13.43 15.27
N ASN A 223 4.72 12.84 16.28
CA ASN A 223 4.81 11.42 16.61
C ASN A 223 3.67 10.58 16.00
N ALA A 224 2.74 11.21 15.26
CA ALA A 224 1.68 10.47 14.59
C ALA A 224 2.29 9.59 13.49
N ALA A 225 1.90 8.32 13.44
CA ALA A 225 2.39 7.39 12.43
C ALA A 225 2.00 7.79 11.00
N LEU A 226 0.85 8.46 10.84
CA LEU A 226 0.39 9.04 9.57
C LEU A 226 0.53 10.56 9.63
N SER A 227 1.42 11.12 8.82
CA SER A 227 1.67 12.56 8.79
C SER A 227 0.74 13.26 7.80
N SER A 228 -0.05 14.24 8.29
CA SER A 228 -1.07 14.90 7.47
C SER A 228 -1.24 16.38 7.76
N VAL A 229 -1.76 17.10 6.74
CA VAL A 229 -2.35 18.43 6.88
C VAL A 229 -3.86 18.28 6.76
N TYR A 230 -4.59 18.62 7.81
CA TYR A 230 -6.04 18.63 7.84
C TYR A 230 -6.59 20.00 7.45
N LEU A 231 -7.59 20.02 6.56
CA LEU A 231 -8.22 21.21 6.01
C LEU A 231 -9.75 21.05 5.96
N GLU A 232 -10.47 22.16 6.08
CA GLU A 232 -11.94 22.21 5.93
C GLU A 232 -12.36 23.31 4.95
N LYS A 233 -13.31 22.99 4.06
CA LYS A 233 -13.85 23.94 3.09
C LYS A 233 -15.32 23.62 2.78
N PRO A 234 -16.22 24.61 2.63
CA PRO A 234 -17.58 24.34 2.15
C PRO A 234 -17.55 23.87 0.70
N ALA A 235 -18.40 22.89 0.39
CA ALA A 235 -18.58 22.38 -0.97
C ALA A 235 -19.09 23.48 -1.89
N LEU A 236 -18.47 23.64 -3.04
CA LEU A 236 -18.88 24.60 -4.07
C LEU A 236 -20.06 24.07 -4.88
N ASN A 237 -20.92 25.00 -5.35
CA ASN A 237 -22.05 24.62 -6.20
C ASN A 237 -21.58 24.36 -7.65
N ASN A 238 -21.81 23.16 -8.15
CA ASN A 238 -21.49 22.73 -9.52
C ASN A 238 -20.03 22.99 -9.98
N GLN A 239 -19.10 23.09 -9.00
CA GLN A 239 -17.67 23.24 -9.26
C GLN A 239 -16.88 22.29 -8.37
N PRO A 240 -15.66 21.87 -8.77
CA PRO A 240 -14.78 21.13 -7.90
C PRO A 240 -14.43 21.94 -6.65
N THR A 241 -14.34 21.29 -5.50
CA THR A 241 -13.84 21.92 -4.28
C THR A 241 -12.42 21.45 -4.05
N GLU A 242 -11.46 22.36 -4.17
CA GLU A 242 -10.04 22.07 -4.13
C GLU A 242 -9.41 22.40 -2.78
N PHE A 243 -8.49 21.53 -2.35
CA PHE A 243 -7.60 21.70 -1.22
C PHE A 243 -6.17 21.63 -1.75
N LYS A 244 -5.34 22.59 -1.35
CA LYS A 244 -3.98 22.69 -1.85
C LYS A 244 -2.98 22.92 -0.73
N ILE A 245 -1.85 22.23 -0.76
CA ILE A 245 -0.70 22.51 0.10
C ILE A 245 0.57 22.61 -0.74
N ILE A 246 1.49 23.44 -0.28
CA ILE A 246 2.86 23.50 -0.79
C ILE A 246 3.79 23.32 0.40
N PHE A 247 4.72 22.37 0.30
CA PHE A 247 5.69 22.12 1.36
C PHE A 247 7.09 21.84 0.79
N GLU A 248 8.08 21.98 1.65
CA GLU A 248 9.47 21.60 1.36
C GLU A 248 10.00 20.67 2.44
N TYR A 249 10.90 19.79 2.06
CA TYR A 249 11.63 18.92 2.96
C TYR A 249 12.99 18.55 2.39
N THR A 250 13.91 18.14 3.27
CA THR A 250 15.19 17.55 2.87
C THR A 250 15.13 16.05 3.09
N ALA A 251 15.40 15.26 2.05
CA ALA A 251 15.57 13.82 2.13
C ALA A 251 17.06 13.47 1.95
N ALA A 252 17.58 12.60 2.81
CA ALA A 252 18.89 12.01 2.69
C ALA A 252 18.79 10.54 2.30
N ALA A 253 19.69 10.05 1.46
CA ALA A 253 19.91 8.63 1.27
C ALA A 253 20.44 8.00 2.56
N PHE A 254 20.19 6.73 2.74
CA PHE A 254 20.75 5.94 3.83
C PHE A 254 21.48 4.73 3.25
N TYR A 255 22.68 4.45 3.75
CA TYR A 255 23.41 3.25 3.41
C TYR A 255 24.17 2.69 4.62
N GLN A 256 23.97 1.42 4.91
CA GLN A 256 24.67 0.66 5.92
C GLN A 256 25.18 -0.65 5.31
N PRO A 257 26.48 -0.77 5.03
CA PRO A 257 27.02 -2.07 4.64
C PRO A 257 26.89 -3.06 5.81
N ILE A 258 26.24 -4.18 5.51
CA ILE A 258 25.93 -5.21 6.51
C ILE A 258 26.87 -6.39 6.29
N ASP A 259 27.69 -6.68 7.28
CA ASP A 259 28.47 -7.91 7.36
C ASP A 259 27.63 -8.98 8.09
N PRO A 260 27.17 -10.03 7.40
CA PRO A 260 26.36 -11.08 8.03
C PRO A 260 27.06 -11.74 9.22
N ALA A 261 28.38 -11.87 9.20
CA ALA A 261 29.13 -12.50 10.29
C ALA A 261 29.05 -11.74 11.63
N ARG A 262 28.68 -10.45 11.59
CA ARG A 262 28.50 -9.59 12.76
C ARG A 262 27.06 -9.54 13.24
N VAL A 263 26.09 -10.06 12.47
CA VAL A 263 24.68 -10.00 12.84
C VAL A 263 24.32 -11.12 13.80
N ALA A 264 23.72 -10.73 14.92
CA ALA A 264 23.24 -11.66 15.94
C ALA A 264 21.71 -11.58 16.08
N PRO A 265 21.04 -12.67 16.50
CA PRO A 265 19.64 -12.63 16.87
C PRO A 265 19.36 -11.60 17.96
N VAL A 266 18.20 -10.94 17.90
CA VAL A 266 17.73 -10.03 18.94
C VAL A 266 17.05 -10.80 20.06
N ALA A 267 17.02 -10.20 21.25
CA ALA A 267 16.23 -10.74 22.36
C ALA A 267 14.73 -10.54 22.05
N THR A 268 13.97 -11.63 22.04
CA THR A 268 12.53 -11.60 21.69
C THR A 268 11.67 -10.92 22.77
N ASN A 269 12.24 -10.66 23.95
CA ASN A 269 11.60 -9.93 25.05
C ASN A 269 12.10 -8.49 25.22
N ASP A 270 12.83 -7.94 24.25
CA ASP A 270 13.20 -6.52 24.24
C ASP A 270 11.92 -5.67 24.01
N PRO A 271 11.52 -4.85 25.02
CA PRO A 271 10.29 -4.07 24.92
C PRO A 271 10.27 -3.09 23.73
N ALA A 272 11.44 -2.63 23.27
CA ALA A 272 11.55 -1.73 22.12
C ALA A 272 11.33 -2.43 20.77
N LEU A 273 11.53 -3.75 20.71
CA LEU A 273 11.44 -4.55 19.48
C LEU A 273 10.22 -5.47 19.44
N MET A 274 9.65 -5.81 20.62
CA MET A 274 8.48 -6.70 20.71
C MET A 274 7.31 -6.32 19.80
N PRO A 275 6.93 -5.02 19.67
CA PRO A 275 5.82 -4.64 18.78
C PRO A 275 6.05 -5.01 17.31
N PHE A 276 7.30 -5.18 16.91
CA PHE A 276 7.71 -5.44 15.54
C PHE A 276 8.10 -6.90 15.26
N LEU A 277 7.80 -7.80 16.20
CA LEU A 277 8.06 -9.24 16.12
C LEU A 277 6.79 -10.09 16.08
N GLY A 278 5.67 -9.52 16.51
CA GLY A 278 4.40 -10.23 16.62
C GLY A 278 3.53 -10.18 15.37
N GLU A 279 2.42 -10.92 15.45
CA GLU A 279 1.32 -10.78 14.50
C GLU A 279 0.61 -9.43 14.71
N GLU A 280 0.05 -8.92 13.63
CA GLU A 280 -0.75 -7.68 13.60
C GLU A 280 -1.86 -7.84 12.54
N PRO A 281 -2.96 -8.53 12.92
CA PRO A 281 -4.08 -8.77 12.03
C PRO A 281 -4.73 -7.45 11.55
N PRO A 282 -5.32 -7.44 10.33
CA PRO A 282 -5.54 -8.61 9.47
C PRO A 282 -4.38 -8.96 8.55
N HIS A 283 -3.31 -8.14 8.46
CA HIS A 283 -2.31 -8.32 7.42
C HIS A 283 -1.09 -9.13 7.87
N ILE A 284 -0.56 -8.88 9.06
CA ILE A 284 0.57 -9.68 9.56
C ILE A 284 0.01 -10.84 10.38
N VAL A 285 -0.16 -11.99 9.73
CA VAL A 285 -0.68 -13.23 10.32
C VAL A 285 0.24 -14.38 9.98
N PHE A 286 0.65 -15.15 10.99
CA PHE A 286 1.50 -16.33 10.84
C PHE A 286 0.67 -17.57 10.49
N SER A 287 0.01 -17.51 9.33
CA SER A 287 -0.79 -18.62 8.82
C SER A 287 0.06 -19.86 8.53
N ASP A 288 -0.59 -21.00 8.31
CA ASP A 288 0.13 -22.23 8.00
C ASP A 288 0.88 -22.15 6.67
N GLU A 289 0.35 -21.41 5.69
CA GLU A 289 1.01 -21.12 4.42
C GLU A 289 2.29 -20.29 4.62
N ILE A 290 2.25 -19.26 5.48
CA ILE A 290 3.43 -18.45 5.84
C ILE A 290 4.49 -19.30 6.54
N LYS A 291 4.08 -20.18 7.46
CA LYS A 291 5.01 -21.09 8.18
C LYS A 291 5.67 -22.07 7.23
N GLN A 292 4.88 -22.70 6.33
CA GLN A 292 5.39 -23.63 5.33
C GLN A 292 6.36 -22.93 4.38
N LEU A 293 5.95 -21.79 3.83
CA LEU A 293 6.78 -20.99 2.93
C LEU A 293 8.10 -20.56 3.61
N SER A 294 8.02 -20.13 4.86
CA SER A 294 9.23 -19.78 5.63
C SER A 294 10.19 -20.97 5.76
N GLN A 295 9.66 -22.19 6.00
CA GLN A 295 10.48 -23.39 6.08
C GLN A 295 11.16 -23.71 4.73
N GLU A 296 10.48 -23.49 3.63
CA GLU A 296 11.02 -23.69 2.28
C GLU A 296 12.12 -22.68 1.95
N ILE A 297 11.93 -21.40 2.27
CA ILE A 297 12.87 -20.32 1.97
C ILE A 297 14.07 -20.33 2.91
N VAL A 298 13.80 -20.38 4.21
CA VAL A 298 14.80 -20.15 5.25
C VAL A 298 15.46 -21.45 5.69
N GLY A 299 14.68 -22.54 5.80
CA GLY A 299 15.17 -23.85 6.22
C GLY A 299 15.85 -23.81 7.60
N ALA A 300 17.06 -24.31 7.66
CA ALA A 300 17.86 -24.38 8.88
C ALA A 300 18.77 -23.14 9.12
N GLU A 301 18.61 -22.06 8.36
CA GLU A 301 19.42 -20.85 8.54
C GLU A 301 19.11 -20.19 9.90
N THR A 302 20.14 -19.81 10.63
CA THR A 302 20.02 -19.19 11.97
C THR A 302 20.41 -17.72 11.99
N ASN A 303 21.24 -17.27 11.03
CA ASN A 303 21.71 -15.88 10.97
C ASN A 303 20.60 -14.96 10.45
N PRO A 304 20.19 -13.92 11.22
CA PRO A 304 19.06 -13.05 10.82
C PRO A 304 19.28 -12.32 9.49
N CYS A 305 20.50 -11.90 9.18
CA CYS A 305 20.81 -11.25 7.93
C CYS A 305 20.67 -12.21 6.73
N LEU A 306 21.15 -13.44 6.88
CA LEU A 306 21.03 -14.45 5.81
C LEU A 306 19.59 -14.90 5.63
N LYS A 307 18.81 -15.00 6.71
CA LYS A 307 17.35 -15.22 6.62
C LYS A 307 16.68 -14.08 5.85
N ALA A 308 16.95 -12.82 6.23
CA ALA A 308 16.38 -11.65 5.54
C ALA A 308 16.75 -11.62 4.05
N ARG A 309 18.00 -11.96 3.69
CA ARG A 309 18.45 -12.05 2.30
C ARG A 309 17.68 -13.11 1.50
N ARG A 310 17.48 -14.31 2.06
CA ARG A 310 16.72 -15.38 1.41
C ARG A 310 15.26 -14.98 1.19
N ILE A 311 14.62 -14.37 2.19
CA ILE A 311 13.24 -13.88 2.10
C ILE A 311 13.14 -12.76 1.07
N PHE A 312 14.06 -11.79 1.08
CA PHE A 312 14.10 -10.67 0.15
C PHE A 312 14.24 -11.14 -1.30
N GLU A 313 15.18 -12.04 -1.55
CA GLU A 313 15.42 -12.63 -2.87
C GLU A 313 14.20 -13.41 -3.35
N TRP A 314 13.61 -14.23 -2.47
CA TRP A 314 12.41 -15.01 -2.82
C TRP A 314 11.23 -14.10 -3.21
N VAL A 315 10.91 -13.09 -2.39
CA VAL A 315 9.80 -12.16 -2.70
C VAL A 315 10.09 -11.38 -3.99
N ASN A 316 11.34 -10.96 -4.20
CA ASN A 316 11.73 -10.26 -5.41
C ASN A 316 11.52 -11.10 -6.67
N GLN A 317 11.87 -12.39 -6.62
CA GLN A 317 11.83 -13.30 -7.76
C GLN A 317 10.44 -13.94 -8.01
N HIS A 318 9.67 -14.23 -6.93
CA HIS A 318 8.44 -15.01 -7.02
C HIS A 318 7.15 -14.19 -6.90
N VAL A 319 7.26 -12.92 -6.53
CA VAL A 319 6.12 -11.99 -6.49
C VAL A 319 6.37 -10.86 -7.48
N PRO A 320 6.11 -11.05 -8.79
CA PRO A 320 6.25 -10.00 -9.79
C PRO A 320 5.35 -8.82 -9.47
N TRP A 321 5.85 -7.62 -9.74
CA TRP A 321 5.08 -6.41 -9.50
C TRP A 321 3.90 -6.29 -10.48
N THR A 322 2.72 -6.06 -9.93
CA THR A 322 1.48 -5.82 -10.66
C THR A 322 0.71 -4.68 -10.03
N THR A 323 -0.21 -4.08 -10.77
CA THR A 323 -1.19 -3.18 -10.16
C THR A 323 -2.14 -4.02 -9.28
N ALA A 324 -2.26 -3.68 -8.00
CA ALA A 324 -3.17 -4.34 -7.09
C ALA A 324 -4.57 -3.71 -7.09
N ARG A 325 -5.53 -4.44 -6.52
CA ARG A 325 -6.80 -3.90 -6.07
C ARG A 325 -6.56 -2.90 -4.93
N GLU A 326 -7.53 -2.05 -4.68
CA GLU A 326 -7.47 -1.18 -3.49
C GLU A 326 -7.37 -2.04 -2.22
N TYR A 327 -6.42 -1.74 -1.33
CA TYR A 327 -6.11 -2.59 -0.16
C TYR A 327 -7.31 -2.77 0.77
N SER A 328 -8.21 -1.78 0.82
CA SER A 328 -9.47 -1.91 1.57
C SER A 328 -10.41 -2.99 1.03
N THR A 329 -10.12 -3.59 -0.12
CA THR A 329 -10.87 -4.71 -0.71
C THR A 329 -10.18 -6.06 -0.50
N ILE A 330 -8.95 -6.07 0.03
CA ILE A 330 -8.13 -7.26 0.29
C ILE A 330 -8.12 -7.54 1.80
N GLU A 331 -8.46 -8.77 2.20
CA GLU A 331 -8.51 -9.12 3.63
C GLU A 331 -7.11 -9.23 4.25
N CYS A 332 -6.20 -9.91 3.55
CA CYS A 332 -4.84 -10.11 4.01
C CYS A 332 -3.88 -9.99 2.81
N LEU A 333 -3.03 -8.97 2.83
CA LEU A 333 -2.11 -8.68 1.72
C LEU A 333 -1.11 -9.82 1.44
N PRO A 334 -0.44 -10.44 2.43
CA PRO A 334 0.43 -11.57 2.18
C PRO A 334 -0.31 -12.80 1.61
N GLN A 335 -1.51 -13.10 2.10
CA GLN A 335 -2.29 -14.23 1.56
C GLN A 335 -2.70 -13.97 0.11
N TYR A 336 -3.04 -12.72 -0.24
CA TYR A 336 -3.29 -12.35 -1.64
C TYR A 336 -2.07 -12.58 -2.52
N ALA A 337 -0.86 -12.19 -2.05
CA ALA A 337 0.38 -12.45 -2.77
C ALA A 337 0.63 -13.96 -2.97
N LEU A 338 0.41 -14.77 -1.92
CA LEU A 338 0.65 -16.22 -2.00
C LEU A 338 -0.35 -16.93 -2.91
N ALA A 339 -1.63 -16.53 -2.89
CA ALA A 339 -2.67 -17.12 -3.73
C ALA A 339 -2.51 -16.75 -5.21
N GLY A 340 -2.14 -15.50 -5.50
CA GLY A 340 -2.03 -14.98 -6.86
C GLY A 340 -0.61 -14.99 -7.45
N HIS A 341 0.41 -15.22 -6.63
CA HIS A 341 1.84 -15.11 -6.99
C HIS A 341 2.19 -13.77 -7.64
N HIS A 342 1.58 -12.67 -7.17
CA HIS A 342 1.86 -11.32 -7.63
C HIS A 342 1.40 -10.27 -6.61
N GLY A 343 1.88 -9.04 -6.75
CA GLY A 343 1.45 -7.92 -5.91
C GLY A 343 2.17 -6.63 -6.27
N ASP A 344 1.66 -5.51 -5.77
CA ASP A 344 2.35 -4.22 -5.85
C ASP A 344 3.37 -4.03 -4.71
N CYS A 345 3.85 -2.80 -4.53
CA CYS A 345 4.86 -2.49 -3.53
C CYS A 345 4.40 -2.81 -2.11
N GLY A 346 3.17 -2.46 -1.72
CA GLY A 346 2.66 -2.71 -0.38
C GLY A 346 2.43 -4.20 -0.10
N ILE A 347 1.90 -4.94 -1.06
CA ILE A 347 1.70 -6.38 -0.94
C ILE A 347 3.04 -7.12 -0.79
N LYS A 348 4.04 -6.76 -1.62
CA LYS A 348 5.40 -7.32 -1.53
C LYS A 348 6.06 -6.99 -0.19
N THR A 349 5.97 -5.73 0.24
CA THR A 349 6.53 -5.25 1.51
C THR A 349 5.89 -5.96 2.70
N MET A 350 4.55 -6.07 2.73
CA MET A 350 3.84 -6.75 3.81
C MET A 350 4.17 -8.24 3.88
N THR A 351 4.32 -8.90 2.72
CA THR A 351 4.75 -10.30 2.64
C THR A 351 6.17 -10.47 3.19
N PHE A 352 7.09 -9.60 2.81
CA PHE A 352 8.45 -9.59 3.32
C PHE A 352 8.50 -9.37 4.84
N MET A 353 7.77 -8.37 5.34
CA MET A 353 7.68 -8.07 6.78
C MET A 353 7.12 -9.25 7.58
N THR A 354 6.03 -9.88 7.09
CA THR A 354 5.40 -11.03 7.75
C THR A 354 6.38 -12.20 7.88
N LEU A 355 7.10 -12.53 6.81
CA LEU A 355 8.12 -13.57 6.82
C LEU A 355 9.31 -13.20 7.73
N CYS A 356 9.75 -11.93 7.76
CA CYS A 356 10.79 -11.45 8.65
C CYS A 356 10.37 -11.59 10.12
N ARG A 357 9.19 -11.09 10.50
CA ARG A 357 8.68 -11.17 11.89
C ARG A 357 8.53 -12.61 12.35
N PHE A 358 7.99 -13.49 11.51
CA PHE A 358 7.89 -14.92 11.81
C PHE A 358 9.27 -15.56 12.07
N ASN A 359 10.30 -15.08 11.40
CA ASN A 359 11.68 -15.56 11.57
C ASN A 359 12.49 -14.85 12.69
N GLY A 360 11.81 -14.07 13.52
CA GLY A 360 12.44 -13.37 14.65
C GLY A 360 13.26 -12.13 14.23
N ILE A 361 12.97 -11.55 13.07
CA ILE A 361 13.57 -10.32 12.56
C ILE A 361 12.53 -9.20 12.72
N PRO A 362 12.76 -8.21 13.63
CA PRO A 362 11.83 -7.11 13.77
C PRO A 362 11.69 -6.33 12.45
N ALA A 363 10.45 -6.06 12.04
CA ALA A 363 10.15 -5.35 10.80
C ALA A 363 9.03 -4.33 11.03
N ARG A 364 9.18 -3.11 10.47
CA ARG A 364 8.19 -2.03 10.57
C ARG A 364 7.95 -1.37 9.23
N TRP A 365 6.74 -0.89 9.05
CA TRP A 365 6.26 -0.29 7.81
C TRP A 365 6.77 1.14 7.62
N GLU A 366 7.10 1.48 6.38
CA GLU A 366 7.19 2.85 5.89
C GLU A 366 6.49 2.95 4.54
N SER A 367 5.79 4.05 4.31
CA SER A 367 5.20 4.34 3.00
C SER A 367 5.12 5.84 2.72
N GLY A 368 4.90 6.16 1.46
CA GLY A 368 4.79 7.53 0.97
C GLY A 368 4.96 7.59 -0.53
N TRP A 369 5.94 8.32 -1.02
CA TRP A 369 6.17 8.50 -2.46
C TRP A 369 7.62 8.27 -2.85
N THR A 370 7.82 7.88 -4.10
CA THR A 370 9.07 8.11 -4.82
C THR A 370 8.97 9.46 -5.55
N THR A 371 10.08 10.19 -5.62
CA THR A 371 10.12 11.54 -6.21
C THR A 371 11.00 11.60 -7.46
N ASP A 372 11.95 10.70 -7.58
CA ASP A 372 12.93 10.67 -8.68
C ASP A 372 13.50 9.26 -8.86
N PRO A 373 13.67 8.73 -10.07
CA PRO A 373 13.28 9.28 -11.37
C PRO A 373 11.78 9.13 -11.67
N VAL A 374 11.10 8.24 -10.96
CA VAL A 374 9.66 7.98 -11.12
C VAL A 374 8.91 8.60 -9.96
N LYS A 375 7.92 9.43 -10.28
CA LYS A 375 7.02 10.03 -9.30
C LYS A 375 5.83 9.10 -9.14
N ASP A 376 5.76 8.36 -8.04
CA ASP A 376 4.67 7.43 -7.76
C ASP A 376 4.50 7.24 -6.25
N MET A 377 3.39 6.67 -5.84
CA MET A 377 3.19 6.19 -4.48
C MET A 377 3.97 4.90 -4.27
N HIS A 378 4.54 4.74 -3.08
CA HIS A 378 5.43 3.61 -2.85
C HIS A 378 5.48 3.18 -1.39
N ASP A 379 5.67 1.87 -1.21
CA ASP A 379 5.75 1.20 0.08
C ASP A 379 7.07 0.44 0.20
N TRP A 380 7.65 0.52 1.39
CA TRP A 380 8.86 -0.19 1.80
C TRP A 380 8.81 -0.44 3.31
N CYS A 381 9.88 -0.95 3.89
CA CYS A 381 9.94 -1.19 5.32
C CYS A 381 11.34 -0.90 5.88
N GLU A 382 11.46 -1.03 7.19
CA GLU A 382 12.73 -1.18 7.87
C GLU A 382 12.75 -2.52 8.61
N ILE A 383 13.93 -3.15 8.67
CA ILE A 383 14.18 -4.33 9.50
C ILE A 383 15.29 -4.01 10.54
N TYR A 384 15.24 -4.67 11.68
CA TYR A 384 16.25 -4.49 12.72
C TYR A 384 17.28 -5.62 12.68
N LEU A 385 18.54 -5.24 12.48
CA LEU A 385 19.67 -6.18 12.47
C LEU A 385 20.73 -5.75 13.50
N ALA A 386 20.84 -6.46 14.62
CA ALA A 386 21.87 -6.17 15.61
C ALA A 386 23.27 -6.53 15.05
N PRO A 387 24.31 -5.69 15.22
CA PRO A 387 24.33 -4.45 16.00
C PRO A 387 24.01 -3.18 15.20
N TYR A 388 23.56 -3.29 13.94
CA TYR A 388 23.40 -2.17 13.01
C TYR A 388 22.18 -1.30 13.34
N GLY A 389 21.15 -1.86 14.01
CA GLY A 389 19.90 -1.18 14.30
C GLY A 389 18.87 -1.32 13.15
N TRP A 390 17.97 -0.35 13.05
CA TRP A 390 17.00 -0.26 11.97
C TRP A 390 17.69 0.10 10.66
N VAL A 391 17.43 -0.69 9.62
CA VAL A 391 17.95 -0.51 8.27
C VAL A 391 16.80 -0.63 7.27
N PRO A 392 16.74 0.22 6.23
CA PRO A 392 15.69 0.15 5.22
C PRO A 392 15.78 -1.12 4.37
N ALA A 393 14.60 -1.57 3.91
CA ALA A 393 14.46 -2.65 2.96
C ALA A 393 13.34 -2.33 1.96
N ASP A 394 13.67 -2.28 0.67
CA ASP A 394 12.72 -2.08 -0.42
C ASP A 394 12.74 -3.27 -1.36
N VAL A 395 11.89 -4.25 -1.08
CA VAL A 395 11.81 -5.50 -1.84
C VAL A 395 11.21 -5.32 -3.24
N THR A 396 10.58 -4.18 -3.51
CA THR A 396 10.04 -3.86 -4.84
C THR A 396 11.14 -3.38 -5.77
N TYR A 397 12.00 -2.48 -5.30
CA TYR A 397 13.21 -2.13 -6.04
C TYR A 397 14.18 -3.31 -6.10
N GLY A 398 14.20 -4.14 -5.06
CA GLY A 398 14.76 -5.48 -5.08
C GLY A 398 16.27 -5.52 -5.28
N LEU A 399 16.73 -6.57 -5.95
CA LEU A 399 18.13 -6.73 -6.30
C LEU A 399 18.48 -5.87 -7.51
N THR A 400 19.51 -5.03 -7.39
CA THR A 400 20.02 -4.23 -8.50
C THR A 400 20.83 -5.12 -9.44
N ASP A 401 20.62 -4.96 -10.75
CA ASP A 401 21.41 -5.69 -11.75
C ASP A 401 22.83 -5.11 -11.82
N SER A 402 23.71 -5.64 -10.99
CA SER A 402 25.11 -5.23 -10.89
C SER A 402 26.01 -6.41 -10.52
N GLY A 403 27.25 -6.38 -11.02
CA GLY A 403 28.31 -7.32 -10.61
C GLY A 403 28.95 -6.98 -9.25
N ASP A 404 28.70 -5.81 -8.67
CA ASP A 404 29.14 -5.41 -7.33
C ASP A 404 28.07 -5.86 -6.30
N GLU A 405 28.46 -6.69 -5.34
CA GLU A 405 27.55 -7.20 -4.29
C GLU A 405 26.95 -6.07 -3.43
N ARG A 406 27.63 -4.95 -3.23
CA ARG A 406 27.09 -3.82 -2.48
C ARG A 406 26.01 -3.09 -3.26
N GLU A 407 26.20 -2.93 -4.57
CA GLU A 407 25.17 -2.39 -5.46
C GLU A 407 23.99 -3.36 -5.57
N LYS A 408 24.26 -4.64 -5.77
CA LYS A 408 23.22 -5.69 -5.90
C LYS A 408 22.28 -5.71 -4.70
N TRP A 409 22.81 -5.65 -3.49
CA TRP A 409 22.04 -5.73 -2.24
C TRP A 409 21.70 -4.37 -1.63
N PHE A 410 21.85 -3.28 -2.38
CA PHE A 410 21.68 -1.94 -1.85
C PHE A 410 20.34 -1.76 -1.13
N TYR A 411 19.24 -2.19 -1.73
CA TYR A 411 17.90 -2.04 -1.16
C TYR A 411 17.57 -3.01 -0.01
N LEU A 412 18.57 -3.69 0.55
CA LEU A 412 18.50 -4.39 1.83
C LEU A 412 19.64 -3.87 2.75
N GLY A 413 19.43 -2.71 3.34
CA GLY A 413 20.39 -1.97 4.16
C GLY A 413 20.66 -0.55 3.67
N GLY A 414 20.09 -0.18 2.53
CA GLY A 414 20.17 1.15 1.94
C GLY A 414 18.86 1.58 1.29
N ILE A 415 18.74 2.90 1.09
CA ILE A 415 17.64 3.53 0.35
C ILE A 415 18.09 4.86 -0.22
N ASP A 416 17.58 5.22 -1.38
CA ASP A 416 17.88 6.47 -2.08
C ASP A 416 17.25 7.70 -1.40
N ASN A 417 17.60 8.90 -1.91
CA ASN A 417 17.09 10.18 -1.41
C ASN A 417 15.87 10.71 -2.21
N GLY A 418 15.40 9.94 -3.18
CA GLY A 418 14.19 10.20 -3.93
C GLY A 418 12.94 9.70 -3.22
N ARG A 419 12.86 9.92 -1.89
CA ARG A 419 11.76 9.40 -1.05
C ARG A 419 11.08 10.50 -0.25
N LEU A 420 9.76 10.40 -0.16
CA LEU A 420 8.94 11.11 0.81
C LEU A 420 8.30 10.08 1.74
N VAL A 421 8.73 10.00 2.99
CA VAL A 421 8.05 9.21 4.01
C VAL A 421 6.86 10.02 4.53
N VAL A 422 5.67 9.45 4.43
CA VAL A 422 4.42 10.00 4.99
C VAL A 422 3.98 9.18 6.19
N ASN A 423 4.16 7.87 6.12
CA ASN A 423 3.72 6.91 7.13
C ASN A 423 4.90 6.10 7.66
N THR A 424 4.91 5.88 8.99
CA THR A 424 5.89 5.03 9.69
C THR A 424 5.25 3.80 10.32
N ASP A 425 3.96 3.60 10.05
CA ASP A 425 3.19 2.43 10.42
C ASP A 425 1.97 2.33 9.49
N TYR A 426 1.29 1.20 9.46
CA TYR A 426 0.08 0.99 8.66
C TYR A 426 -1.17 0.93 9.54
N GLY A 427 -2.35 1.13 8.95
CA GLY A 427 -3.63 0.96 9.64
C GLY A 427 -3.93 1.99 10.75
N GLN A 428 -3.06 2.97 10.94
CA GLN A 428 -3.13 3.92 12.05
C GLN A 428 -4.19 5.03 11.83
N PRO A 429 -4.74 5.63 12.90
CA PRO A 429 -5.71 6.70 12.79
C PRO A 429 -5.09 8.01 12.29
N LEU A 430 -5.90 8.81 11.61
CA LEU A 430 -5.56 10.18 11.22
C LEU A 430 -5.79 11.17 12.37
N TYR A 431 -5.11 12.31 12.31
CA TYR A 431 -5.34 13.43 13.23
C TYR A 431 -5.71 14.73 12.46
N PRO A 432 -6.81 15.42 12.83
CA PRO A 432 -7.89 14.93 13.71
C PRO A 432 -8.52 13.63 13.22
N ALA A 433 -9.12 12.85 14.11
CA ALA A 433 -9.72 11.57 13.76
C ALA A 433 -10.87 11.74 12.76
N LYS A 434 -10.98 10.85 11.79
CA LYS A 434 -12.15 10.73 10.90
C LYS A 434 -13.36 10.24 11.68
N MET A 435 -14.55 10.65 11.21
CA MET A 435 -15.82 10.15 11.73
C MET A 435 -16.22 8.83 11.08
N PHE A 436 -15.80 8.61 9.83
CA PHE A 436 -16.12 7.43 9.04
C PHE A 436 -14.86 6.61 8.77
N PHE A 437 -15.03 5.34 8.38
CA PHE A 437 -13.90 4.50 7.96
C PHE A 437 -13.14 5.13 6.79
N ARG A 438 -11.85 4.84 6.71
CA ARG A 438 -10.96 5.39 5.70
C ARG A 438 -11.22 4.78 4.32
N SER A 439 -10.90 5.53 3.27
CA SER A 439 -10.86 5.03 1.89
C SER A 439 -9.74 4.00 1.74
N GLU A 440 -8.54 4.33 2.25
CA GLU A 440 -7.41 3.43 2.35
C GLU A 440 -7.14 3.08 3.82
N ILE A 441 -7.25 1.80 4.17
CA ILE A 441 -7.14 1.35 5.56
C ILE A 441 -5.74 0.87 5.95
N VAL A 442 -4.84 0.72 4.99
CA VAL A 442 -3.46 0.29 5.21
C VAL A 442 -2.54 1.50 5.24
N ASP A 443 -2.32 2.14 4.14
CA ASP A 443 -1.45 3.30 4.03
C ASP A 443 -2.23 4.64 4.03
N PHE A 444 -1.50 5.74 3.82
CA PHE A 444 -2.06 7.07 3.65
C PHE A 444 -1.16 7.85 2.69
N GLN A 445 -1.36 7.66 1.39
CA GLN A 445 -0.50 8.25 0.36
C GLN A 445 -1.24 9.28 -0.49
N ARG A 446 -2.55 9.04 -0.75
CA ARG A 446 -3.40 9.88 -1.63
C ARG A 446 -4.25 10.89 -0.86
N GLY A 447 -4.27 10.80 0.47
CA GLY A 447 -5.17 11.59 1.29
C GLY A 447 -6.51 10.91 1.55
N GLU A 448 -7.31 11.57 2.39
CA GLU A 448 -8.62 11.10 2.82
C GLU A 448 -9.61 12.25 2.84
N VAL A 449 -10.85 11.96 2.51
CA VAL A 449 -11.92 12.97 2.44
C VAL A 449 -13.20 12.44 3.08
N GLU A 450 -13.88 13.30 3.86
CA GLU A 450 -15.22 13.00 4.37
C GLU A 450 -16.05 14.27 4.47
N TRP A 451 -17.35 14.10 4.66
CA TRP A 451 -18.27 15.13 5.06
C TRP A 451 -19.28 14.52 6.06
N ARG A 452 -20.19 15.32 6.61
CA ARG A 452 -21.15 14.78 7.63
C ARG A 452 -22.03 13.62 7.12
N GLY A 453 -22.17 13.44 5.81
CA GLY A 453 -22.97 12.38 5.21
C GLY A 453 -22.20 11.09 4.92
N GLY A 454 -20.87 11.06 5.11
CA GLY A 454 -20.07 9.85 4.88
C GLY A 454 -18.64 10.09 4.43
N ASN A 455 -17.91 9.00 4.28
CA ASN A 455 -16.62 8.99 3.61
C ASN A 455 -16.80 9.28 2.10
N LEU A 456 -15.86 10.00 1.49
CA LEU A 456 -15.75 10.14 0.04
C LEU A 456 -14.66 9.22 -0.49
N TYR A 457 -15.07 8.19 -1.23
CA TYR A 457 -14.13 7.23 -1.80
C TYR A 457 -13.42 7.79 -3.04
N PHE A 458 -12.35 7.18 -3.50
CA PHE A 458 -11.47 7.63 -4.58
C PHE A 458 -12.17 7.98 -5.91
N ASN A 459 -13.32 7.40 -6.20
CA ASN A 459 -14.11 7.75 -7.38
C ASN A 459 -14.84 9.12 -7.28
N GLN A 460 -14.87 9.74 -6.08
CA GLN A 460 -15.59 10.99 -5.81
C GLN A 460 -14.66 12.21 -5.77
N TRP A 461 -13.36 12.04 -5.84
CA TRP A 461 -12.36 13.09 -5.87
C TRP A 461 -11.14 12.68 -6.71
N ASN A 462 -10.29 13.63 -7.03
CA ASN A 462 -9.02 13.43 -7.73
C ASN A 462 -7.90 14.07 -6.91
N TYR A 463 -6.68 13.67 -7.20
CA TYR A 463 -5.49 14.34 -6.69
C TYR A 463 -4.50 14.56 -7.82
N ASP A 464 -3.63 15.56 -7.62
CA ASP A 464 -2.49 15.85 -8.49
C ASP A 464 -1.33 16.38 -7.64
N TYR A 465 -0.11 16.08 -8.03
CA TYR A 465 1.06 16.58 -7.33
C TYR A 465 2.22 16.85 -8.28
N ASN A 466 2.94 17.94 -8.00
CA ASN A 466 4.20 18.26 -8.65
C ASN A 466 5.33 18.23 -7.64
N VAL A 467 6.46 17.61 -7.99
CA VAL A 467 7.66 17.50 -7.17
C VAL A 467 8.82 18.11 -7.93
N GLU A 468 9.53 19.03 -7.28
CA GLU A 468 10.67 19.77 -7.84
C GLU A 468 11.86 19.68 -6.89
N GLU A 469 13.03 19.37 -7.41
CA GLU A 469 14.27 19.50 -6.65
C GLU A 469 14.68 20.98 -6.55
N ILE A 470 14.94 21.44 -5.33
CA ILE A 470 15.42 22.78 -5.06
C ILE A 470 16.93 22.75 -4.94
N HIS A 471 17.61 23.25 -5.94
CA HIS A 471 19.06 23.41 -5.87
C HIS A 471 19.42 24.60 -4.98
N SER A 472 20.19 24.37 -3.91
CA SER A 472 20.72 25.46 -3.10
C SER A 472 21.70 26.27 -3.95
N ASN A 473 21.34 27.48 -4.37
CA ASN A 473 22.30 28.45 -4.87
C ASN A 473 23.23 28.79 -3.71
N ARG A 474 24.35 28.06 -3.57
CA ARG A 474 25.51 28.58 -2.87
C ARG A 474 26.01 29.77 -3.71
N GLN A 475 25.57 30.97 -3.33
CA GLN A 475 26.27 32.17 -3.78
C GLN A 475 27.74 32.01 -3.36
N THR A 476 28.61 31.74 -4.34
CA THR A 476 30.03 31.99 -4.22
C THR A 476 30.19 33.49 -4.09
N ASN A 477 30.15 34.00 -2.88
CA ASN A 477 30.74 35.31 -2.57
C ASN A 477 32.23 35.14 -2.75
N SER A 478 32.71 35.22 -4.00
CA SER A 478 34.06 35.58 -4.26
C SER A 478 34.25 37.01 -3.76
N MET A 479 34.90 37.16 -2.62
CA MET A 479 35.49 38.43 -2.21
C MET A 479 36.38 38.91 -3.38
N LYS A 480 35.88 39.85 -4.14
CA LYS A 480 36.76 40.72 -4.94
C LYS A 480 37.53 41.60 -3.94
N SER A 481 38.76 41.20 -3.65
CA SER A 481 39.75 42.11 -3.12
C SER A 481 39.90 43.27 -4.13
N ALA A 482 39.62 44.49 -3.68
CA ALA A 482 39.97 45.67 -4.42
C ALA A 482 41.49 45.83 -4.42
N PRO A 483 42.12 46.19 -5.53
CA PRO A 483 43.48 46.69 -5.52
C PRO A 483 43.47 48.16 -5.09
N GLU A 484 44.54 48.55 -4.36
CA GLU A 484 44.90 49.91 -4.00
C GLU A 484 45.02 50.82 -5.21
#